data_c60d68133e90e85a49e1b070dbc02c87
#
_entry.id   c60d68133e90e85a49e1b070dbc02c87
#
_cell.length_a   1.000
_cell.length_b   1.000
_cell.length_c   1.000
_cell.angle_alpha   90.00
_cell.angle_beta   90.00
_cell.angle_gamma   90.00
#
_symmetry.space_group_name_H-M   'P 1'
#
loop_
_entity.id
_entity.type
_entity.pdbx_description
1 polymer ?
#
loop_
_entity_poly.entity_id
_entity_poly.type
_entity_poly.pdbx_seq_one_letter_code
_entity_poly.pdbx_strand_id
1 'polypeptide(L)'
;MFEKVLVANRGEIAVRVIRACKELNIRTVAVYSEADSNSMHPQMADEAICIGGAASAESYLRIDRIIGAAEISDVDAIHPGYGFLSENAHFAEVCENCNIRFIGPKSDAMNALEDKALSRELARKAGVPIPPGSKDVVETEQEALKPAKEIGYPVMIKAVAGGGGRGMRTAHNDISLVKGRLLYTSPSPRDRTRHRMPSS
;
A
#
# COMPACT_ATOMS: atom_id res chain seq x y z
N MET A 1 -9.52 -23.99 9.78
CA MET A 1 -8.93 -22.93 10.61
C MET A 1 -7.44 -22.98 10.35
N PHE A 2 -6.72 -21.88 10.31
CA PHE A 2 -5.27 -21.91 10.13
C PHE A 2 -4.59 -22.52 11.35
N GLU A 3 -3.51 -23.26 11.13
CA GLU A 3 -2.66 -23.83 12.19
C GLU A 3 -1.45 -22.94 12.46
N LYS A 4 -0.89 -22.34 11.37
CA LYS A 4 0.29 -21.47 11.46
C LYS A 4 0.21 -20.30 10.49
N VAL A 5 0.51 -19.10 10.95
CA VAL A 5 0.45 -17.84 10.18
C VAL A 5 1.79 -17.11 10.24
N LEU A 6 2.31 -16.73 9.08
CA LEU A 6 3.44 -15.81 8.98
C LEU A 6 2.94 -14.37 9.04
N VAL A 7 3.57 -13.54 9.88
CA VAL A 7 3.29 -12.12 10.03
C VAL A 7 4.31 -11.32 9.22
N ALA A 8 3.91 -10.87 8.02
CA ALA A 8 4.78 -10.15 7.08
C ALA A 8 4.79 -8.64 7.37
N ASN A 9 5.09 -8.28 8.61
CA ASN A 9 5.18 -6.89 9.04
C ASN A 9 6.09 -6.76 10.28
N ARG A 10 6.23 -5.55 10.81
CA ARG A 10 7.07 -5.22 11.97
C ARG A 10 6.33 -4.34 12.97
N GLY A 11 7.01 -4.07 14.10
CA GLY A 11 6.55 -3.09 15.08
C GLY A 11 5.22 -3.47 15.72
N GLU A 12 4.41 -2.46 16.03
CA GLU A 12 3.18 -2.64 16.82
C GLU A 12 2.12 -3.48 16.10
N ILE A 13 2.01 -3.36 14.76
CA ILE A 13 1.03 -4.15 14.01
C ILE A 13 1.39 -5.64 14.02
N ALA A 14 2.67 -5.99 13.88
CA ALA A 14 3.10 -7.37 13.99
C ALA A 14 2.80 -7.94 15.38
N VAL A 15 3.08 -7.20 16.46
CA VAL A 15 2.73 -7.56 17.83
C VAL A 15 1.23 -7.78 17.97
N ARG A 16 0.40 -6.89 17.41
CA ARG A 16 -1.06 -6.99 17.47
C ARG A 16 -1.56 -8.26 16.77
N VAL A 17 -1.05 -8.56 15.59
CA VAL A 17 -1.43 -9.78 14.84
C VAL A 17 -0.99 -11.04 15.60
N ILE A 18 0.24 -11.08 16.11
CA ILE A 18 0.75 -12.22 16.90
C ILE A 18 -0.14 -12.47 18.15
N ARG A 19 -0.54 -11.42 18.86
CA ARG A 19 -1.46 -11.55 20.01
C ARG A 19 -2.80 -12.14 19.60
N ALA A 20 -3.41 -11.64 18.53
CA ALA A 20 -4.68 -12.17 18.03
C ALA A 20 -4.57 -13.64 17.61
N CYS A 21 -3.48 -14.03 16.95
CA CYS A 21 -3.22 -15.43 16.61
C CYS A 21 -3.10 -16.32 17.87
N LYS A 22 -2.37 -15.85 18.87
CA LYS A 22 -2.24 -16.58 20.17
C LYS A 22 -3.57 -16.77 20.89
N GLU A 23 -4.44 -15.75 20.89
CA GLU A 23 -5.79 -15.85 21.46
C GLU A 23 -6.66 -16.88 20.71
N LEU A 24 -6.38 -17.11 19.42
CA LEU A 24 -7.04 -18.11 18.59
C LEU A 24 -6.34 -19.47 18.59
N ASN A 25 -5.27 -19.66 19.36
CA ASN A 25 -4.41 -20.84 19.38
C ASN A 25 -3.78 -21.16 17.99
N ILE A 26 -3.44 -20.13 17.22
CA ILE A 26 -2.75 -20.22 15.94
C ILE A 26 -1.26 -19.93 16.18
N ARG A 27 -0.39 -20.82 15.72
CA ARG A 27 1.07 -20.60 15.79
C ARG A 27 1.48 -19.46 14.87
N THR A 28 2.55 -18.77 15.21
CA THR A 28 3.00 -17.56 14.50
C THR A 28 4.46 -17.65 14.10
N VAL A 29 4.75 -17.21 12.89
CA VAL A 29 6.10 -16.96 12.39
C VAL A 29 6.27 -15.46 12.18
N ALA A 30 7.18 -14.82 12.89
CA ALA A 30 7.54 -13.42 12.63
C ALA A 30 8.70 -13.34 11.65
N VAL A 31 8.60 -12.46 10.65
CA VAL A 31 9.76 -12.06 9.87
C VAL A 31 10.34 -10.75 10.43
N TYR A 32 11.66 -10.60 10.36
CA TYR A 32 12.33 -9.40 10.85
C TYR A 32 13.57 -9.04 10.01
N SER A 33 13.89 -7.74 9.94
CA SER A 33 15.17 -7.27 9.40
C SER A 33 16.25 -7.34 10.47
N GLU A 34 17.53 -7.31 10.08
CA GLU A 34 18.66 -7.26 11.02
C GLU A 34 18.50 -6.17 12.09
N ALA A 35 17.98 -5.00 11.71
CA ALA A 35 17.72 -3.89 12.62
C ALA A 35 16.62 -4.18 13.65
N ASP A 36 15.72 -5.11 13.36
CA ASP A 36 14.58 -5.45 14.21
C ASP A 36 14.79 -6.72 15.05
N SER A 37 16.01 -7.30 15.03
CA SER A 37 16.33 -8.55 15.75
C SER A 37 16.00 -8.53 17.25
N ASN A 38 16.10 -7.39 17.88
CA ASN A 38 15.77 -7.18 19.30
C ASN A 38 14.38 -6.57 19.51
N SER A 39 13.57 -6.45 18.46
CA SER A 39 12.21 -5.91 18.56
C SER A 39 11.26 -6.90 19.26
N MET A 40 10.13 -6.41 19.74
CA MET A 40 9.16 -7.22 20.49
C MET A 40 8.51 -8.32 19.63
N HIS A 41 8.22 -8.04 18.36
CA HIS A 41 7.47 -8.98 17.53
C HIS A 41 8.19 -10.32 17.27
N PRO A 42 9.52 -10.38 16.94
CA PRO A 42 10.18 -11.68 16.80
C PRO A 42 10.32 -12.43 18.13
N GLN A 43 10.42 -11.71 19.26
CA GLN A 43 10.48 -12.35 20.58
C GLN A 43 9.13 -12.92 21.04
N MET A 44 8.02 -12.39 20.53
CA MET A 44 6.68 -12.83 20.90
C MET A 44 6.15 -13.97 20.02
N ALA A 45 6.65 -14.13 18.82
CA ALA A 45 6.22 -15.20 17.90
C ALA A 45 6.75 -16.56 18.34
N ASP A 46 6.13 -17.64 17.85
CA ASP A 46 6.58 -19.00 18.13
C ASP A 46 7.86 -19.33 17.36
N GLU A 47 8.00 -18.77 16.16
CA GLU A 47 9.20 -18.84 15.30
C GLU A 47 9.54 -17.44 14.77
N ALA A 48 10.81 -17.19 14.49
CA ALA A 48 11.24 -15.90 13.94
C ALA A 48 12.36 -16.08 12.90
N ILE A 49 12.23 -15.44 11.73
CA ILE A 49 13.16 -15.57 10.60
C ILE A 49 13.64 -14.20 10.18
N CYS A 50 14.98 -14.05 10.13
CA CYS A 50 15.60 -12.86 9.55
C CYS A 50 15.47 -12.89 8.02
N ILE A 51 14.86 -11.84 7.46
CA ILE A 51 14.61 -11.72 6.01
C ILE A 51 15.55 -10.74 5.31
N GLY A 52 16.56 -10.21 6.00
CA GLY A 52 17.60 -9.40 5.37
C GLY A 52 17.99 -8.14 6.12
N GLY A 53 18.68 -7.26 5.40
CA GLY A 53 19.26 -6.02 5.93
C GLY A 53 18.26 -5.04 6.51
N ALA A 54 18.77 -3.98 7.15
CA ALA A 54 17.97 -2.99 7.88
C ALA A 54 16.97 -2.22 7.00
N ALA A 55 17.32 -1.97 5.73
CA ALA A 55 16.46 -1.25 4.82
C ALA A 55 15.24 -2.10 4.42
N SER A 56 14.04 -1.50 4.39
CA SER A 56 12.81 -2.21 4.00
C SER A 56 12.89 -2.80 2.58
N ALA A 57 13.62 -2.14 1.67
CA ALA A 57 13.86 -2.64 0.31
C ALA A 57 14.72 -3.91 0.28
N GLU A 58 15.45 -4.20 1.35
CA GLU A 58 16.31 -5.38 1.49
C GLU A 58 15.68 -6.47 2.37
N SER A 59 14.50 -6.23 2.90
CA SER A 59 13.81 -7.11 3.85
C SER A 59 12.30 -7.14 3.60
N TYR A 60 11.51 -6.30 4.23
CA TYR A 60 10.04 -6.33 4.24
C TYR A 60 9.36 -6.09 2.88
N LEU A 61 10.06 -5.54 1.89
CA LEU A 61 9.57 -5.36 0.52
C LEU A 61 10.09 -6.44 -0.44
N ARG A 62 10.78 -7.46 0.06
CA ARG A 62 11.30 -8.59 -0.71
C ARG A 62 10.32 -9.76 -0.66
N ILE A 63 9.50 -9.88 -1.71
CA ILE A 63 8.51 -10.95 -1.87
C ILE A 63 9.18 -12.32 -1.79
N ASP A 64 10.28 -12.51 -2.51
CA ASP A 64 11.06 -13.75 -2.55
C ASP A 64 11.51 -14.22 -1.17
N ARG A 65 11.94 -13.30 -0.30
CA ARG A 65 12.40 -13.64 1.05
C ARG A 65 11.25 -13.95 2.00
N ILE A 66 10.13 -13.24 1.85
CA ILE A 66 8.94 -13.51 2.67
C ILE A 66 8.32 -14.85 2.29
N ILE A 67 8.20 -15.15 0.98
CA ILE A 67 7.69 -16.44 0.52
C ILE A 67 8.65 -17.57 0.93
N GLY A 68 9.97 -17.40 0.76
CA GLY A 68 10.93 -18.40 1.22
C GLY A 68 10.84 -18.67 2.73
N ALA A 69 10.64 -17.64 3.56
CA ALA A 69 10.41 -17.81 4.99
C ALA A 69 9.09 -18.55 5.26
N ALA A 70 8.04 -18.28 4.49
CA ALA A 70 6.75 -18.96 4.62
C ALA A 70 6.82 -20.44 4.26
N GLU A 71 7.51 -20.78 3.17
CA GLU A 71 7.72 -22.16 2.73
C GLU A 71 8.57 -22.97 3.73
N ILE A 72 9.68 -22.41 4.19
CA ILE A 72 10.57 -23.08 5.17
C ILE A 72 9.83 -23.36 6.49
N SER A 73 8.93 -22.45 6.88
CA SER A 73 8.16 -22.59 8.12
C SER A 73 6.86 -23.37 7.95
N ASP A 74 6.52 -23.81 6.74
CA ASP A 74 5.29 -24.56 6.44
C ASP A 74 4.05 -23.87 7.01
N VAL A 75 3.79 -22.61 6.58
CA VAL A 75 2.66 -21.83 7.05
C VAL A 75 1.44 -21.96 6.14
N ASP A 76 0.25 -21.94 6.72
CA ASP A 76 -1.01 -21.99 5.97
C ASP A 76 -1.34 -20.64 5.33
N ALA A 77 -0.92 -19.54 5.98
CA ALA A 77 -1.31 -18.20 5.58
C ALA A 77 -0.26 -17.15 5.92
N ILE A 78 -0.34 -16.02 5.21
CA ILE A 78 0.45 -14.82 5.47
C ILE A 78 -0.50 -13.67 5.83
N HIS A 79 -0.24 -13.03 6.98
CA HIS A 79 -0.88 -11.78 7.36
C HIS A 79 0.05 -10.60 7.06
N PRO A 80 -0.26 -9.73 6.10
CA PRO A 80 0.62 -8.64 5.68
C PRO A 80 0.61 -7.43 6.63
N GLY A 81 -0.32 -7.36 7.59
CA GLY A 81 -0.55 -6.16 8.39
C GLY A 81 -1.09 -5.02 7.53
N TYR A 82 -0.53 -3.83 7.69
CA TYR A 82 -0.76 -2.65 6.84
C TYR A 82 0.58 -2.04 6.38
N GLY A 83 0.56 -1.28 5.28
CA GLY A 83 1.79 -0.79 4.63
C GLY A 83 2.60 -1.92 3.99
N PHE A 84 3.85 -1.69 3.68
CA PHE A 84 4.73 -2.63 2.98
C PHE A 84 4.03 -3.30 1.78
N LEU A 85 3.78 -4.60 1.85
CA LEU A 85 3.18 -5.40 0.77
C LEU A 85 1.68 -5.65 0.96
N SER A 86 1.04 -5.05 1.97
CA SER A 86 -0.39 -5.30 2.27
C SER A 86 -1.35 -4.91 1.13
N GLU A 87 -0.96 -3.93 0.31
CA GLU A 87 -1.75 -3.46 -0.85
C GLU A 87 -1.11 -3.89 -2.18
N ASN A 88 -0.17 -4.83 -2.16
CA ASN A 88 0.53 -5.29 -3.35
C ASN A 88 -0.20 -6.51 -3.96
N ALA A 89 -0.90 -6.29 -5.08
CA ALA A 89 -1.66 -7.33 -5.76
C ALA A 89 -0.78 -8.50 -6.24
N HIS A 90 0.46 -8.20 -6.70
CA HIS A 90 1.40 -9.24 -7.12
C HIS A 90 1.83 -10.13 -5.96
N PHE A 91 2.03 -9.57 -4.76
CA PHE A 91 2.34 -10.37 -3.59
C PHE A 91 1.19 -11.31 -3.21
N ALA A 92 -0.05 -10.82 -3.27
CA ALA A 92 -1.23 -11.66 -3.02
C ALA A 92 -1.33 -12.81 -4.05
N GLU A 93 -1.08 -12.53 -5.34
CA GLU A 93 -1.04 -13.52 -6.40
C GLU A 93 0.07 -14.57 -6.19
N VAL A 94 1.28 -14.13 -5.81
CA VAL A 94 2.39 -15.06 -5.51
C VAL A 94 2.05 -15.96 -4.33
N CYS A 95 1.43 -15.45 -3.27
CA CYS A 95 0.95 -16.28 -2.16
C CYS A 95 -0.03 -17.36 -2.64
N GLU A 96 -1.03 -16.96 -3.45
CA GLU A 96 -2.03 -17.90 -4.00
C GLU A 96 -1.36 -18.99 -4.86
N ASN A 97 -0.39 -18.63 -5.70
CA ASN A 97 0.35 -19.57 -6.56
C ASN A 97 1.23 -20.54 -5.75
N CYS A 98 1.68 -20.15 -4.56
CA CYS A 98 2.41 -21.00 -3.62
C CYS A 98 1.47 -21.80 -2.68
N ASN A 99 0.16 -21.81 -2.90
CA ASN A 99 -0.85 -22.39 -2.02
C ASN A 99 -0.84 -21.83 -0.58
N ILE A 100 -0.34 -20.63 -0.39
CA ILE A 100 -0.33 -19.90 0.88
C ILE A 100 -1.48 -18.91 0.88
N ARG A 101 -2.35 -18.95 1.88
CA ARG A 101 -3.49 -18.03 1.94
C ARG A 101 -3.02 -16.61 2.29
N PHE A 102 -3.23 -15.67 1.41
CA PHE A 102 -3.07 -14.24 1.74
C PHE A 102 -4.27 -13.77 2.59
N ILE A 103 -4.01 -13.27 3.80
CA ILE A 103 -5.05 -12.72 4.68
C ILE A 103 -5.31 -11.27 4.28
N GLY A 104 -6.21 -11.11 3.34
CA GLY A 104 -6.54 -9.83 2.71
C GLY A 104 -7.47 -10.01 1.51
N PRO A 105 -7.72 -8.95 0.73
CA PRO A 105 -8.48 -9.04 -0.50
C PRO A 105 -7.73 -9.85 -1.56
N LYS A 106 -8.46 -10.38 -2.53
CA LYS A 106 -7.85 -11.06 -3.69
C LYS A 106 -7.09 -10.06 -4.57
N SER A 107 -6.11 -10.55 -5.33
CA SER A 107 -5.30 -9.75 -6.26
C SER A 107 -6.16 -8.95 -7.26
N ASP A 108 -7.20 -9.58 -7.83
CA ASP A 108 -8.12 -8.90 -8.75
C ASP A 108 -8.85 -7.71 -8.11
N ALA A 109 -9.28 -7.86 -6.87
CA ALA A 109 -9.94 -6.79 -6.13
C ALA A 109 -8.96 -5.65 -5.80
N MET A 110 -7.70 -5.96 -5.47
CA MET A 110 -6.65 -4.96 -5.27
C MET A 110 -6.38 -4.17 -6.54
N ASN A 111 -6.18 -4.86 -7.68
CA ASN A 111 -5.96 -4.23 -8.99
C ASN A 111 -7.14 -3.33 -9.38
N ALA A 112 -8.37 -3.78 -9.17
CA ALA A 112 -9.56 -3.00 -9.48
C ALA A 112 -9.71 -1.74 -8.62
N LEU A 113 -9.16 -1.74 -7.40
CA LEU A 113 -9.22 -0.60 -6.47
C LEU A 113 -8.00 0.33 -6.58
N GLU A 114 -6.91 -0.09 -7.24
CA GLU A 114 -5.72 0.74 -7.47
C GLU A 114 -6.02 1.90 -8.42
N ASP A 115 -6.78 1.65 -9.48
CA ASP A 115 -7.29 2.68 -10.39
C ASP A 115 -8.42 3.46 -9.74
N LYS A 116 -8.19 4.76 -9.49
CA LYS A 116 -9.16 5.63 -8.81
C LYS A 116 -10.45 5.85 -9.60
N ALA A 117 -10.41 5.84 -10.94
CA ALA A 117 -11.59 6.01 -11.79
C ALA A 117 -12.43 4.72 -11.78
N LEU A 118 -11.79 3.58 -11.99
CA LEU A 118 -12.43 2.26 -11.93
C LEU A 118 -12.99 1.98 -10.54
N SER A 119 -12.24 2.27 -9.48
CA SER A 119 -12.68 2.12 -8.09
C SER A 119 -13.97 2.91 -7.80
N ARG A 120 -14.07 4.16 -8.28
CA ARG A 120 -15.30 4.98 -8.14
C ARG A 120 -16.46 4.43 -8.94
N GLU A 121 -16.21 3.91 -10.14
CA GLU A 121 -17.23 3.28 -10.97
C GLU A 121 -17.79 2.02 -10.30
N LEU A 122 -16.92 1.16 -9.81
CA LEU A 122 -17.29 -0.05 -9.08
C LEU A 122 -18.08 0.27 -7.80
N ALA A 123 -17.64 1.25 -7.02
CA ALA A 123 -18.36 1.72 -5.84
C ALA A 123 -19.78 2.22 -6.19
N ARG A 124 -19.91 2.99 -7.28
CA ARG A 124 -21.21 3.47 -7.76
C ARG A 124 -22.12 2.33 -8.20
N LYS A 125 -21.58 1.36 -8.95
CA LYS A 125 -22.35 0.16 -9.36
C LYS A 125 -22.81 -0.68 -8.17
N ALA A 126 -22.00 -0.74 -7.13
CA ALA A 126 -22.32 -1.44 -5.88
C ALA A 126 -23.24 -0.64 -4.94
N GLY A 127 -23.68 0.57 -5.30
CA GLY A 127 -24.51 1.42 -4.45
C GLY A 127 -23.80 2.02 -3.25
N VAL A 128 -22.47 1.99 -3.22
CA VAL A 128 -21.68 2.59 -2.14
C VAL A 128 -21.64 4.12 -2.31
N PRO A 129 -21.98 4.91 -1.28
CA PRO A 129 -21.85 6.35 -1.33
C PRO A 129 -20.43 6.79 -1.63
N ILE A 130 -20.28 7.63 -2.64
CA ILE A 130 -18.98 8.20 -3.02
C ILE A 130 -19.00 9.73 -2.91
N PRO A 131 -17.90 10.37 -2.49
CA PRO A 131 -17.83 11.82 -2.50
C PRO A 131 -17.97 12.37 -3.92
N PRO A 132 -18.59 13.54 -4.12
CA PRO A 132 -18.65 14.17 -5.44
C PRO A 132 -17.23 14.43 -5.95
N GLY A 133 -17.06 14.39 -7.28
CA GLY A 133 -15.75 14.55 -7.91
C GLY A 133 -15.84 14.42 -9.43
N SER A 134 -14.73 14.72 -10.14
CA SER A 134 -14.63 14.50 -11.58
C SER A 134 -14.91 13.04 -11.94
N LYS A 135 -15.54 12.81 -13.09
CA LYS A 135 -15.79 11.44 -13.60
C LYS A 135 -14.49 10.79 -14.06
N ASP A 136 -13.68 11.56 -14.76
CA ASP A 136 -12.44 11.13 -15.38
C ASP A 136 -11.23 11.91 -14.86
N VAL A 137 -10.04 11.49 -15.27
CA VAL A 137 -8.80 12.24 -15.04
C VAL A 137 -8.90 13.58 -15.75
N VAL A 138 -8.53 14.63 -15.07
CA VAL A 138 -8.61 16.01 -15.57
C VAL A 138 -7.26 16.41 -16.14
N GLU A 139 -7.19 16.59 -17.45
CA GLU A 139 -5.94 16.92 -18.16
C GLU A 139 -5.77 18.42 -18.41
N THR A 140 -6.84 19.19 -18.51
CA THR A 140 -6.81 20.63 -18.78
C THR A 140 -7.38 21.45 -17.64
N GLU A 141 -7.05 22.75 -17.62
CA GLU A 141 -7.60 23.69 -16.64
C GLU A 141 -9.12 23.84 -16.77
N GLN A 142 -9.61 23.89 -18.02
CA GLN A 142 -11.04 24.02 -18.28
C GLN A 142 -11.83 22.80 -17.81
N GLU A 143 -11.27 21.60 -17.99
CA GLU A 143 -11.85 20.36 -17.46
C GLU A 143 -11.85 20.31 -15.94
N ALA A 144 -10.89 20.96 -15.26
CA ALA A 144 -10.86 21.04 -13.81
C ALA A 144 -11.90 22.01 -13.25
N LEU A 145 -12.09 23.14 -13.91
CA LEU A 145 -12.98 24.22 -13.45
C LEU A 145 -14.45 23.80 -13.46
N LYS A 146 -14.88 23.02 -14.48
CA LYS A 146 -16.28 22.61 -14.60
C LYS A 146 -16.76 21.75 -13.41
N PRO A 147 -16.13 20.61 -13.08
CA PRO A 147 -16.55 19.81 -11.92
C PRO A 147 -16.33 20.54 -10.59
N ALA A 148 -15.30 21.43 -10.49
CA ALA A 148 -15.08 22.20 -9.28
C ALA A 148 -16.24 23.18 -9.00
N LYS A 149 -16.81 23.80 -10.03
CA LYS A 149 -18.00 24.67 -9.92
C LYS A 149 -19.27 23.89 -9.59
N GLU A 150 -19.41 22.69 -10.14
CA GLU A 150 -20.56 21.81 -9.86
C GLU A 150 -20.55 21.29 -8.41
N ILE A 151 -19.36 20.96 -7.88
CA ILE A 151 -19.16 20.45 -6.52
C ILE A 151 -19.25 21.58 -5.49
N GLY A 152 -18.74 22.74 -5.83
CA GLY A 152 -18.52 23.87 -4.91
C GLY A 152 -17.17 23.81 -4.19
N TYR A 153 -16.60 25.00 -3.91
CA TYR A 153 -15.36 25.11 -3.16
C TYR A 153 -15.58 24.99 -1.64
N PRO A 154 -14.62 24.44 -0.87
CA PRO A 154 -13.29 23.99 -1.31
C PRO A 154 -13.32 22.60 -1.97
N VAL A 155 -12.43 22.39 -2.96
CA VAL A 155 -12.25 21.10 -3.63
C VAL A 155 -10.84 20.55 -3.37
N MET A 156 -10.73 19.23 -3.35
CA MET A 156 -9.45 18.53 -3.19
C MET A 156 -8.91 18.07 -4.55
N ILE A 157 -7.70 18.53 -4.89
CA ILE A 157 -6.94 18.04 -6.05
C ILE A 157 -6.14 16.83 -5.60
N LYS A 158 -6.22 15.71 -6.34
CA LYS A 158 -5.47 14.48 -6.08
C LYS A 158 -4.65 14.12 -7.31
N ALA A 159 -3.36 13.81 -7.13
CA ALA A 159 -2.54 13.28 -8.21
C ALA A 159 -2.99 11.88 -8.61
N VAL A 160 -2.91 11.53 -9.90
CA VAL A 160 -3.25 10.20 -10.41
C VAL A 160 -2.33 9.14 -9.81
N ALA A 161 -1.02 9.40 -9.80
CA ALA A 161 0.01 8.49 -9.30
C ALA A 161 0.32 8.65 -7.79
N GLY A 162 -0.50 9.34 -7.01
CA GLY A 162 -0.29 9.58 -5.57
C GLY A 162 -1.12 8.66 -4.69
N GLY A 163 -0.49 8.02 -3.69
CA GLY A 163 -1.14 7.24 -2.65
C GLY A 163 -0.90 7.82 -1.25
N GLY A 164 -1.69 7.40 -0.26
CA GLY A 164 -1.46 7.74 1.16
C GLY A 164 -1.48 9.24 1.50
N GLY A 165 -2.25 10.04 0.78
CA GLY A 165 -2.34 11.49 1.01
C GLY A 165 -1.19 12.31 0.40
N ARG A 166 -0.20 11.68 -0.20
CA ARG A 166 0.87 12.38 -0.91
C ARG A 166 0.32 12.99 -2.19
N GLY A 167 0.65 14.27 -2.42
CA GLY A 167 0.16 14.96 -3.61
C GLY A 167 -1.30 15.42 -3.53
N MET A 168 -1.92 15.54 -2.37
CA MET A 168 -3.23 16.18 -2.21
C MET A 168 -3.08 17.67 -1.92
N ARG A 169 -3.92 18.50 -2.54
CA ARG A 169 -4.01 19.95 -2.29
C ARG A 169 -5.45 20.39 -2.26
N THR A 170 -5.75 21.30 -1.35
CA THR A 170 -7.06 21.96 -1.30
C THR A 170 -7.03 23.24 -2.13
N ALA A 171 -8.03 23.39 -2.99
CA ALA A 171 -8.28 24.63 -3.72
C ALA A 171 -9.56 25.28 -3.20
N HIS A 172 -9.47 26.57 -2.91
CA HIS A 172 -10.58 27.36 -2.35
C HIS A 172 -11.28 28.25 -3.38
N ASN A 173 -10.72 28.33 -4.59
CA ASN A 173 -11.25 29.11 -5.72
C ASN A 173 -10.56 28.66 -7.02
N ASP A 174 -11.03 29.21 -8.17
CA ASP A 174 -10.51 28.89 -9.49
C ASP A 174 -8.99 29.14 -9.60
N ILE A 175 -8.49 30.23 -9.02
CA ILE A 175 -7.06 30.59 -9.10
C ILE A 175 -6.19 29.56 -8.35
N SER A 176 -6.62 29.14 -7.16
CA SER A 176 -5.89 28.14 -6.37
C SER A 176 -6.00 26.74 -6.99
N LEU A 177 -7.09 26.45 -7.71
CA LEU A 177 -7.26 25.21 -8.46
C LEU A 177 -6.26 25.11 -9.61
N VAL A 178 -6.18 26.15 -10.45
CA VAL A 178 -5.24 26.22 -11.59
C VAL A 178 -3.79 26.15 -11.11
N LYS A 179 -3.41 26.94 -10.10
CA LYS A 179 -2.06 26.89 -9.49
C LYS A 179 -1.73 25.53 -8.88
N GLY A 180 -2.69 24.92 -8.21
CA GLY A 180 -2.52 23.58 -7.60
C GLY A 180 -2.22 22.54 -8.65
N ARG A 181 -2.88 22.55 -9.80
CA ARG A 181 -2.68 21.63 -10.92
C ARG A 181 -1.30 21.79 -11.58
N LEU A 182 -0.86 22.99 -11.87
CA LEU A 182 0.44 23.27 -12.51
C LEU A 182 1.63 22.65 -11.74
N LEU A 183 1.54 22.56 -10.42
CA LEU A 183 2.57 21.93 -9.58
C LEU A 183 2.61 20.39 -9.71
N TYR A 184 1.56 19.75 -10.23
CA TYR A 184 1.51 18.30 -10.46
C TYR A 184 2.02 17.88 -11.85
N THR A 185 1.97 18.78 -12.81
CA THR A 185 2.49 18.54 -14.18
C THR A 185 3.95 18.94 -14.34
N SER A 186 4.53 19.66 -13.38
CA SER A 186 5.97 19.97 -13.36
C SER A 186 6.78 18.85 -12.74
N PRO A 187 7.89 18.42 -13.36
CA PRO A 187 8.79 17.45 -12.75
C PRO A 187 9.28 17.96 -11.38
N SER A 188 9.30 17.08 -10.38
CA SER A 188 9.77 17.42 -9.05
C SER A 188 11.21 17.95 -9.10
N PRO A 189 11.57 18.96 -8.31
CA PRO A 189 12.97 19.38 -8.17
C PRO A 189 13.93 18.23 -7.80
N ARG A 190 13.42 17.15 -7.18
CA ARG A 190 14.17 15.94 -6.90
C ARG A 190 14.47 15.10 -8.14
N ASP A 191 13.69 15.21 -9.20
CA ASP A 191 13.91 14.48 -10.46
C ASP A 191 15.04 15.13 -11.28
N ARG A 192 15.29 16.43 -11.09
CA ARG A 192 16.42 17.15 -11.70
C ARG A 192 17.79 16.71 -11.20
N THR A 193 17.89 16.11 -10.02
CA THR A 193 19.16 15.68 -9.43
C THR A 193 19.63 14.31 -9.89
N ARG A 194 18.78 13.52 -10.55
CA ARG A 194 19.13 12.18 -11.08
C ARG A 194 19.85 12.21 -12.44
N HIS A 195 19.95 13.36 -13.11
CA HIS A 195 20.56 13.49 -14.45
C HIS A 195 21.91 14.24 -14.48
N ARG A 196 22.56 14.44 -13.35
CA ARG A 196 23.98 14.84 -13.34
C ARG A 196 24.85 13.61 -13.05
N MET A 197 25.12 12.83 -14.08
CA MET A 197 26.34 12.06 -14.15
C MET A 197 27.49 13.05 -14.39
N PRO A 198 28.56 13.03 -13.62
CA PRO A 198 29.78 13.72 -14.02
C PRO A 198 30.35 12.96 -15.22
N SER A 199 30.52 13.67 -16.33
CA SER A 199 31.35 13.21 -17.43
C SER A 199 32.79 13.23 -16.99
N SER A 200 33.39 12.03 -17.04
CA SER A 200 34.84 11.65 -17.07
C SER A 200 35.79 12.47 -16.25
#